data_a399f17d85db0dd3493acf5b14076296
#
_entry.id   a399f17d85db0dd3493acf5b14076296
#
_cell.length_a   1.000
_cell.length_b   1.000
_cell.length_c   1.000
_cell.angle_alpha   90.00
_cell.angle_beta   90.00
_cell.angle_gamma   90.00
#
_symmetry.space_group_name_H-M   'P 1'
#
loop_
_entity.id
_entity.type
_entity.pdbx_description
1 polymer ?
#
loop_
_entity_poly.entity_id
_entity_poly.type
_entity_poly.pdbx_seq_one_letter_code
_entity_poly.pdbx_strand_id
1 'polypeptide(L)'
;RNITYRELHEEVCKFANALRGQDVHRGDVVTIYMPMIPEAVVAMLACTRIGAIHSVVFGGFSPEALAGRIIDCKSKVVITADEGIRAGKKIPLKANVDDALTNPETSSIQKVIVCKRTNGAIKWNQHRDIWYEDLMKVAGTVCAPKEMGAEEALFILYTSGSTGKPKGVQHTTGGYLLYAALTHERVFDYRPGEIYWCTADVGWV
;
A
#
# COMPACT_ATOMS: atom_id res chain seq x y z
N ARG A 1 3.20 5.62 -19.08
CA ARG A 1 1.91 6.32 -18.94
C ARG A 1 2.13 7.58 -18.12
N ASN A 2 1.67 8.73 -18.61
CA ASN A 2 1.58 9.94 -17.81
C ASN A 2 0.23 9.96 -17.09
N ILE A 3 0.24 10.33 -15.81
CA ILE A 3 -0.97 10.47 -14.98
C ILE A 3 -0.95 11.90 -14.45
N THR A 4 -1.99 12.65 -14.72
CA THR A 4 -2.16 14.00 -14.18
C THR A 4 -2.57 13.94 -12.71
N TYR A 5 -2.36 15.03 -11.96
CA TYR A 5 -2.84 15.11 -10.57
C TYR A 5 -4.35 14.97 -10.46
N ARG A 6 -5.11 15.39 -11.48
CA ARG A 6 -6.56 15.20 -11.52
C ARG A 6 -6.91 13.72 -11.62
N GLU A 7 -6.31 13.00 -12.56
CA GLU A 7 -6.52 11.56 -12.73
C GLU A 7 -6.12 10.79 -11.46
N LEU A 8 -4.95 11.13 -10.88
CA LEU A 8 -4.52 10.53 -9.62
C LEU A 8 -5.53 10.78 -8.50
N HIS A 9 -6.04 12.01 -8.37
CA HIS A 9 -7.04 12.35 -7.35
C HIS A 9 -8.33 11.55 -7.54
N GLU A 10 -8.83 11.40 -8.77
CA GLU A 10 -10.02 10.61 -9.07
C GLU A 10 -9.81 9.12 -8.75
N GLU A 11 -8.66 8.55 -9.15
CA GLU A 11 -8.30 7.17 -8.85
C GLU A 11 -8.19 6.92 -7.33
N VAL A 12 -7.56 7.85 -6.60
CA VAL A 12 -7.45 7.80 -5.14
C VAL A 12 -8.83 7.86 -4.48
N CYS A 13 -9.73 8.74 -4.92
CA CYS A 13 -11.09 8.82 -4.39
C CYS A 13 -11.88 7.53 -4.63
N LYS A 14 -11.79 6.96 -5.83
CA LYS A 14 -12.42 5.68 -6.16
C LYS A 14 -11.91 4.58 -5.24
N PHE A 15 -10.59 4.43 -5.14
CA PHE A 15 -10.03 3.34 -4.34
C PHE A 15 -10.27 3.54 -2.84
N ALA A 16 -10.29 4.78 -2.35
CA ALA A 16 -10.69 5.11 -0.99
C ALA A 16 -12.14 4.66 -0.68
N ASN A 17 -13.07 4.92 -1.61
CA ASN A 17 -14.45 4.43 -1.50
C ASN A 17 -14.53 2.89 -1.61
N ALA A 18 -13.72 2.29 -2.48
CA ALA A 18 -13.61 0.84 -2.59
C ALA A 18 -13.15 0.19 -1.27
N LEU A 19 -12.12 0.75 -0.63
CA LEU A 19 -11.63 0.28 0.68
C LEU A 19 -12.70 0.42 1.77
N ARG A 20 -13.44 1.55 1.81
CA ARG A 20 -14.58 1.71 2.72
C ARG A 20 -15.66 0.65 2.48
N GLY A 21 -15.94 0.32 1.22
CA GLY A 21 -16.86 -0.74 0.83
C GLY A 21 -16.40 -2.15 1.25
N GLN A 22 -15.11 -2.32 1.57
CA GLN A 22 -14.52 -3.53 2.14
C GLN A 22 -14.31 -3.42 3.66
N ASP A 23 -15.06 -2.56 4.32
CA ASP A 23 -15.05 -2.38 5.78
C ASP A 23 -13.69 -1.88 6.33
N VAL A 24 -12.91 -1.13 5.51
CA VAL A 24 -11.70 -0.47 5.98
C VAL A 24 -12.02 0.92 6.53
N HIS A 25 -11.66 1.15 7.79
CA HIS A 25 -11.94 2.37 8.52
C HIS A 25 -10.67 3.05 9.04
N ARG A 26 -10.85 4.24 9.64
CA ARG A 26 -9.77 4.96 10.32
C ARG A 26 -9.09 4.08 11.36
N GLY A 27 -7.77 4.02 11.29
CA GLY A 27 -6.93 3.23 12.19
C GLY A 27 -6.73 1.77 11.79
N ASP A 28 -7.52 1.25 10.83
CA ASP A 28 -7.25 -0.09 10.27
C ASP A 28 -5.94 -0.09 9.50
N VAL A 29 -5.18 -1.18 9.61
CA VAL A 29 -3.93 -1.33 8.88
C VAL A 29 -4.16 -2.11 7.57
N VAL A 30 -3.59 -1.59 6.49
CA VAL A 30 -3.62 -2.17 5.15
C VAL A 30 -2.20 -2.46 4.70
N THR A 31 -1.86 -3.72 4.49
CA THR A 31 -0.57 -4.12 3.91
C THR A 31 -0.60 -3.97 2.39
N ILE A 32 0.40 -3.29 1.84
CA ILE A 32 0.59 -3.10 0.40
C ILE A 32 1.83 -3.88 -0.03
N TYR A 33 1.63 -5.03 -0.67
CA TYR A 33 2.68 -5.91 -1.21
C TYR A 33 2.58 -5.94 -2.72
N MET A 34 3.12 -4.88 -3.36
CA MET A 34 2.94 -4.61 -4.79
C MET A 34 4.25 -4.30 -5.48
N PRO A 35 4.31 -4.46 -6.81
CA PRO A 35 5.41 -3.93 -7.60
C PRO A 35 5.27 -2.39 -7.70
N MET A 36 6.33 -1.73 -8.21
CA MET A 36 6.32 -0.27 -8.46
C MET A 36 5.43 0.07 -9.65
N ILE A 37 4.12 0.12 -9.41
CA ILE A 37 3.08 0.48 -10.39
C ILE A 37 2.20 1.61 -9.82
N PRO A 38 1.49 2.38 -10.66
CA PRO A 38 0.66 3.49 -10.21
C PRO A 38 -0.36 3.11 -9.14
N GLU A 39 -0.91 1.89 -9.21
CA GLU A 39 -1.88 1.36 -8.26
C GLU A 39 -1.32 1.28 -6.82
N ALA A 40 0.00 1.10 -6.66
CA ALA A 40 0.64 1.14 -5.34
C ALA A 40 0.57 2.55 -4.73
N VAL A 41 0.81 3.59 -5.54
CA VAL A 41 0.68 5.00 -5.11
C VAL A 41 -0.77 5.33 -4.80
N VAL A 42 -1.70 4.91 -5.65
CA VAL A 42 -3.15 5.07 -5.42
C VAL A 42 -3.55 4.41 -4.10
N ALA A 43 -3.06 3.20 -3.82
CA ALA A 43 -3.38 2.47 -2.59
C ALA A 43 -2.89 3.20 -1.32
N MET A 44 -1.64 3.70 -1.32
CA MET A 44 -1.12 4.48 -0.19
C MET A 44 -1.95 5.74 0.06
N LEU A 45 -2.21 6.53 -0.98
CA LEU A 45 -2.96 7.77 -0.88
C LEU A 45 -4.45 7.52 -0.53
N ALA A 46 -5.04 6.42 -0.99
CA ALA A 46 -6.41 6.04 -0.64
C ALA A 46 -6.53 5.68 0.84
N CYS A 47 -5.57 4.93 1.41
CA CYS A 47 -5.51 4.66 2.85
C CYS A 47 -5.42 5.98 3.63
N THR A 48 -4.49 6.85 3.27
CA THR A 48 -4.31 8.18 3.89
C THR A 48 -5.62 8.98 3.86
N ARG A 49 -6.33 8.95 2.72
CA ARG A 49 -7.56 9.73 2.52
C ARG A 49 -8.69 9.33 3.46
N ILE A 50 -8.76 8.09 3.89
CA ILE A 50 -9.79 7.58 4.82
C ILE A 50 -9.31 7.44 6.26
N GLY A 51 -8.05 7.79 6.53
CA GLY A 51 -7.42 7.65 7.85
C GLY A 51 -7.03 6.21 8.20
N ALA A 52 -6.94 5.32 7.21
CA ALA A 52 -6.35 4.00 7.37
C ALA A 52 -4.81 4.10 7.33
N ILE A 53 -4.14 3.18 8.01
CA ILE A 53 -2.68 3.12 8.13
C ILE A 53 -2.16 2.18 7.04
N HIS A 54 -1.32 2.65 6.13
CA HIS A 54 -0.71 1.74 5.17
C HIS A 54 0.64 1.20 5.67
N SER A 55 0.90 -0.08 5.36
CA SER A 55 2.18 -0.73 5.60
C SER A 55 2.70 -1.29 4.29
N VAL A 56 3.67 -0.61 3.69
CA VAL A 56 4.25 -1.05 2.41
C VAL A 56 5.30 -2.10 2.67
N VAL A 57 5.21 -3.21 1.95
CA VAL A 57 6.15 -4.32 2.00
C VAL A 57 6.76 -4.51 0.62
N PHE A 58 8.08 -4.50 0.56
CA PHE A 58 8.82 -4.67 -0.68
C PHE A 58 8.45 -5.96 -1.39
N GLY A 59 8.03 -5.87 -2.67
CA GLY A 59 7.53 -7.00 -3.45
C GLY A 59 8.54 -8.12 -3.74
N GLY A 60 9.78 -7.96 -3.32
CA GLY A 60 10.83 -8.99 -3.39
C GLY A 60 11.03 -9.79 -2.09
N PHE A 61 10.28 -9.50 -1.04
CA PHE A 61 10.38 -10.25 0.22
C PHE A 61 9.66 -11.60 0.13
N SER A 62 10.14 -12.56 0.94
CA SER A 62 9.58 -13.89 1.02
C SER A 62 8.20 -13.91 1.71
N PRO A 63 7.41 -14.98 1.55
CA PRO A 63 6.15 -15.18 2.26
C PRO A 63 6.29 -15.05 3.79
N GLU A 64 7.35 -15.58 4.39
CA GLU A 64 7.60 -15.51 5.83
C GLU A 64 7.85 -14.07 6.27
N ALA A 65 8.62 -13.31 5.49
CA ALA A 65 8.89 -11.91 5.76
C ALA A 65 7.63 -11.04 5.64
N LEU A 66 6.72 -11.39 4.72
CA LEU A 66 5.41 -10.76 4.59
C LEU A 66 4.50 -11.12 5.78
N ALA A 67 4.41 -12.40 6.12
CA ALA A 67 3.61 -12.88 7.24
C ALA A 67 4.02 -12.20 8.56
N GLY A 68 5.32 -12.13 8.84
CA GLY A 68 5.82 -11.47 10.06
C GLY A 68 5.36 -10.01 10.18
N ARG A 69 5.31 -9.25 9.07
CA ARG A 69 4.83 -7.86 9.07
C ARG A 69 3.31 -7.76 9.24
N ILE A 70 2.57 -8.64 8.58
CA ILE A 70 1.11 -8.72 8.73
C ILE A 70 0.73 -8.98 10.20
N ILE A 71 1.41 -9.91 10.84
CA ILE A 71 1.18 -10.30 12.24
C ILE A 71 1.51 -9.12 13.16
N ASP A 72 2.68 -8.51 13.00
CA ASP A 72 3.16 -7.43 13.85
C ASP A 72 2.23 -6.20 13.81
N CYS A 73 1.81 -5.77 12.61
CA CYS A 73 0.94 -4.61 12.48
C CYS A 73 -0.56 -4.95 12.47
N LYS A 74 -0.94 -6.23 12.61
CA LYS A 74 -2.34 -6.70 12.63
C LYS A 74 -3.15 -6.22 11.42
N SER A 75 -2.57 -6.33 10.23
CA SER A 75 -3.22 -5.89 9.00
C SER A 75 -4.58 -6.56 8.79
N LYS A 76 -5.56 -5.77 8.34
CA LYS A 76 -6.91 -6.21 8.02
C LYS A 76 -7.07 -6.62 6.55
N VAL A 77 -6.35 -5.94 5.66
CA VAL A 77 -6.41 -6.14 4.21
C VAL A 77 -5.00 -6.21 3.65
N VAL A 78 -4.80 -7.08 2.65
CA VAL A 78 -3.60 -7.08 1.79
C VAL A 78 -3.99 -6.60 0.40
N ILE A 79 -3.23 -5.66 -0.15
CA ILE A 79 -3.30 -5.24 -1.55
C ILE A 79 -2.06 -5.79 -2.26
N THR A 80 -2.26 -6.51 -3.35
CA THR A 80 -1.18 -7.14 -4.11
C THR A 80 -1.46 -7.11 -5.63
N ALA A 81 -0.59 -7.70 -6.43
CA ALA A 81 -0.83 -7.97 -7.84
C ALA A 81 -0.77 -9.47 -8.12
N ASP A 82 -1.29 -9.89 -9.27
CA ASP A 82 -1.13 -11.28 -9.74
C ASP A 82 0.35 -11.67 -9.75
N GLU A 83 1.17 -10.90 -10.48
CA GLU A 83 2.61 -11.06 -10.56
C GLU A 83 3.30 -9.69 -10.63
N GLY A 84 4.56 -9.63 -10.20
CA GLY A 84 5.47 -8.51 -10.47
C GLY A 84 6.45 -8.87 -11.59
N ILE A 85 7.09 -7.85 -12.18
CA ILE A 85 8.21 -8.02 -13.10
C ILE A 85 9.42 -7.29 -12.52
N ARG A 86 10.53 -8.02 -12.31
CA ARG A 86 11.77 -7.44 -11.81
C ARG A 86 12.95 -8.06 -12.56
N ALA A 87 13.80 -7.21 -13.14
CA ALA A 87 14.95 -7.64 -13.94
C ALA A 87 14.57 -8.72 -14.99
N GLY A 88 13.43 -8.54 -15.67
CA GLY A 88 12.91 -9.46 -16.68
C GLY A 88 12.31 -10.77 -16.14
N LYS A 89 12.31 -10.98 -14.82
CA LYS A 89 11.72 -12.17 -14.18
C LYS A 89 10.36 -11.86 -13.58
N LYS A 90 9.44 -12.81 -13.67
CA LYS A 90 8.16 -12.76 -12.99
C LYS A 90 8.33 -13.13 -11.51
N ILE A 91 7.69 -12.35 -10.64
CA ILE A 91 7.61 -12.59 -9.21
C ILE A 91 6.16 -12.93 -8.89
N PRO A 92 5.86 -14.11 -8.33
CA PRO A 92 4.50 -14.58 -8.09
C PRO A 92 3.91 -13.94 -6.82
N LEU A 93 3.56 -12.65 -6.87
CA LEU A 93 3.17 -11.88 -5.68
C LEU A 93 1.94 -12.46 -5.00
N LYS A 94 0.90 -12.80 -5.77
CA LYS A 94 -0.32 -13.41 -5.19
C LYS A 94 -0.03 -14.77 -4.54
N ALA A 95 0.83 -15.60 -5.15
CA ALA A 95 1.22 -16.87 -4.54
C ALA A 95 1.98 -16.65 -3.23
N ASN A 96 2.90 -15.69 -3.19
CA ASN A 96 3.60 -15.33 -1.95
C ASN A 96 2.63 -14.85 -0.86
N VAL A 97 1.59 -14.10 -1.22
CA VAL A 97 0.53 -13.73 -0.26
C VAL A 97 -0.22 -14.96 0.22
N ASP A 98 -0.60 -15.87 -0.68
CA ASP A 98 -1.30 -17.10 -0.29
C ASP A 98 -0.46 -17.95 0.67
N ASP A 99 0.83 -18.08 0.39
CA ASP A 99 1.76 -18.82 1.25
C ASP A 99 1.94 -18.11 2.61
N ALA A 100 2.07 -16.79 2.63
CA ALA A 100 2.14 -16.00 3.88
C ALA A 100 0.89 -16.22 4.75
N LEU A 101 -0.29 -16.29 4.13
CA LEU A 101 -1.57 -16.46 4.80
C LEU A 101 -1.89 -17.91 5.21
N THR A 102 -0.98 -18.86 4.96
CA THR A 102 -1.06 -20.21 5.56
C THR A 102 -0.68 -20.17 7.05
N ASN A 103 0.04 -19.15 7.49
CA ASN A 103 0.35 -18.97 8.91
C ASN A 103 -0.91 -18.56 9.68
N PRO A 104 -1.37 -19.35 10.70
CA PRO A 104 -2.60 -19.08 11.42
C PRO A 104 -2.59 -17.74 12.17
N GLU A 105 -1.43 -17.21 12.51
CA GLU A 105 -1.31 -15.90 13.16
C GLU A 105 -1.65 -14.72 12.24
N THR A 106 -1.76 -14.93 10.92
CA THR A 106 -2.24 -13.92 9.96
C THR A 106 -3.76 -13.83 9.87
N SER A 107 -4.48 -14.45 10.78
CA SER A 107 -5.96 -14.52 10.80
C SER A 107 -6.69 -13.16 10.88
N SER A 108 -5.96 -12.07 11.12
CA SER A 108 -6.50 -10.70 11.02
C SER A 108 -6.89 -10.30 9.60
N ILE A 109 -6.31 -10.95 8.57
CA ILE A 109 -6.59 -10.63 7.16
C ILE A 109 -7.99 -11.11 6.78
N GLN A 110 -8.82 -10.16 6.40
CA GLN A 110 -10.20 -10.42 5.96
C GLN A 110 -10.31 -10.45 4.43
N LYS A 111 -9.54 -9.60 3.72
CA LYS A 111 -9.59 -9.47 2.26
C LYS A 111 -8.21 -9.36 1.65
N VAL A 112 -8.09 -9.87 0.42
CA VAL A 112 -6.92 -9.69 -0.45
C VAL A 112 -7.40 -9.05 -1.75
N ILE A 113 -6.95 -7.83 -2.01
CA ILE A 113 -7.27 -7.09 -3.23
C ILE A 113 -6.13 -7.30 -4.23
N VAL A 114 -6.45 -7.81 -5.41
CA VAL A 114 -5.46 -8.24 -6.41
C VAL A 114 -5.56 -7.40 -7.67
N CYS A 115 -4.48 -6.72 -8.06
CA CYS A 115 -4.36 -6.00 -9.32
C CYS A 115 -3.92 -6.95 -10.46
N LYS A 116 -4.53 -6.80 -11.63
CA LYS A 116 -4.11 -7.50 -12.85
C LYS A 116 -2.91 -6.79 -13.49
N ARG A 117 -1.71 -7.29 -13.24
CA ARG A 117 -0.47 -6.72 -13.81
C ARG A 117 -0.01 -7.46 -15.06
N THR A 118 0.01 -8.77 -15.02
CA THR A 118 0.50 -9.63 -16.11
C THR A 118 -0.59 -10.52 -16.71
N ASN A 119 -1.75 -10.58 -16.07
CA ASN A 119 -2.82 -11.53 -16.35
C ASN A 119 -2.35 -12.99 -16.22
N GLY A 120 -1.37 -13.24 -15.34
CA GLY A 120 -0.90 -14.57 -15.01
C GLY A 120 -1.98 -15.41 -14.33
N ALA A 121 -1.91 -16.74 -14.53
CA ALA A 121 -2.79 -17.65 -13.81
C ALA A 121 -2.43 -17.68 -12.32
N ILE A 122 -3.41 -17.41 -11.46
CA ILE A 122 -3.26 -17.38 -9.99
C ILE A 122 -4.30 -18.29 -9.34
N LYS A 123 -3.98 -18.80 -8.15
CA LYS A 123 -4.99 -19.42 -7.28
C LYS A 123 -5.94 -18.32 -6.76
N TRP A 124 -7.21 -18.67 -6.62
CA TRP A 124 -8.26 -17.74 -6.22
C TRP A 124 -9.09 -18.28 -5.06
N ASN A 125 -9.19 -17.52 -3.99
CA ASN A 125 -10.08 -17.82 -2.87
C ASN A 125 -11.31 -16.90 -2.95
N GLN A 126 -12.46 -17.45 -3.36
CA GLN A 126 -13.71 -16.69 -3.57
C GLN A 126 -14.24 -15.97 -2.32
N HIS A 127 -13.89 -16.41 -1.11
CA HIS A 127 -14.36 -15.80 0.13
C HIS A 127 -13.48 -14.62 0.60
N ARG A 128 -12.26 -14.52 0.04
CA ARG A 128 -11.25 -13.56 0.49
C ARG A 128 -10.77 -12.61 -0.61
N ASP A 129 -10.58 -13.14 -1.83
CA ASP A 129 -9.89 -12.44 -2.91
C ASP A 129 -10.87 -11.61 -3.74
N ILE A 130 -10.46 -10.40 -4.11
CA ILE A 130 -11.27 -9.46 -4.89
C ILE A 130 -10.36 -8.79 -5.93
N TRP A 131 -10.83 -8.65 -7.17
CA TRP A 131 -10.10 -7.91 -8.18
C TRP A 131 -10.17 -6.41 -7.93
N TYR A 132 -9.02 -5.75 -7.96
CA TYR A 132 -8.90 -4.29 -7.87
C TYR A 132 -9.77 -3.59 -8.93
N GLU A 133 -9.71 -4.08 -10.16
CA GLU A 133 -10.44 -3.50 -11.28
C GLU A 133 -11.96 -3.58 -11.10
N ASP A 134 -12.46 -4.64 -10.47
CA ASP A 134 -13.90 -4.78 -10.22
C ASP A 134 -14.38 -3.81 -9.14
N LEU A 135 -13.58 -3.60 -8.11
CA LEU A 135 -13.84 -2.56 -7.10
C LEU A 135 -13.84 -1.16 -7.74
N MET A 136 -12.86 -0.87 -8.61
CA MET A 136 -12.73 0.43 -9.26
C MET A 136 -13.85 0.75 -10.25
N LYS A 137 -14.50 -0.27 -10.85
CA LYS A 137 -15.65 -0.06 -11.78
C LYS A 137 -16.87 0.52 -11.09
N VAL A 138 -17.10 0.15 -9.84
CA VAL A 138 -18.34 0.50 -9.12
C VAL A 138 -18.13 1.63 -8.11
N ALA A 139 -16.91 1.99 -7.82
CA ALA A 139 -16.58 3.00 -6.83
C ALA A 139 -16.81 4.44 -7.33
N GLY A 140 -17.42 5.28 -6.50
CA GLY A 140 -17.62 6.69 -6.79
C GLY A 140 -16.32 7.50 -6.80
N THR A 141 -16.26 8.54 -7.63
CA THR A 141 -15.08 9.41 -7.84
C THR A 141 -14.93 10.51 -6.79
N VAL A 142 -15.90 10.66 -5.88
CA VAL A 142 -15.86 11.68 -4.82
C VAL A 142 -15.71 11.01 -3.48
N CYS A 143 -14.66 11.36 -2.76
CA CYS A 143 -14.40 10.89 -1.41
C CYS A 143 -13.80 12.05 -0.60
N ALA A 144 -14.55 12.60 0.34
CA ALA A 144 -14.02 13.63 1.24
C ALA A 144 -12.87 13.05 2.09
N PRO A 145 -11.75 13.78 2.24
CA PRO A 145 -10.67 13.35 3.11
C PRO A 145 -11.13 13.32 4.57
N LYS A 146 -10.63 12.32 5.30
CA LYS A 146 -10.86 12.26 6.75
C LYS A 146 -9.93 13.23 7.45
N GLU A 147 -10.48 14.09 8.30
CA GLU A 147 -9.67 14.93 9.19
C GLU A 147 -8.92 14.07 10.19
N MET A 148 -7.61 14.32 10.31
CA MET A 148 -6.69 13.57 11.17
C MET A 148 -5.92 14.52 12.09
N GLY A 149 -5.71 14.11 13.32
CA GLY A 149 -4.81 14.79 14.24
C GLY A 149 -3.33 14.61 13.81
N ALA A 150 -2.47 15.55 14.17
CA ALA A 150 -1.06 15.54 13.78
C ALA A 150 -0.31 14.28 14.28
N GLU A 151 -0.67 13.79 15.46
CA GLU A 151 -0.04 12.62 16.10
C GLU A 151 -0.67 11.28 15.69
N GLU A 152 -1.71 11.29 14.85
CA GLU A 152 -2.31 10.04 14.38
C GLU A 152 -1.42 9.33 13.37
N ALA A 153 -1.40 8.01 13.45
CA ALA A 153 -0.61 7.17 12.58
C ALA A 153 -0.99 7.36 11.11
N LEU A 154 0.02 7.53 10.26
CA LEU A 154 -0.12 7.66 8.82
C LEU A 154 0.27 6.37 8.11
N PHE A 155 1.45 5.84 8.43
CA PHE A 155 1.93 4.58 7.86
C PHE A 155 2.98 3.91 8.76
N ILE A 156 3.26 2.65 8.45
CA ILE A 156 4.29 1.84 9.09
C ILE A 156 5.26 1.34 8.01
N LEU A 157 6.56 1.57 8.21
CA LEU A 157 7.62 0.96 7.42
C LEU A 157 8.57 0.16 8.32
N TYR A 158 9.11 -0.93 7.79
CA TYR A 158 9.94 -1.85 8.55
C TYR A 158 11.43 -1.68 8.21
N THR A 159 12.24 -1.44 9.23
CA THR A 159 13.70 -1.47 9.14
C THR A 159 14.23 -2.88 9.43
N SER A 160 15.46 -3.17 8.98
CA SER A 160 16.11 -4.47 9.22
C SER A 160 16.36 -4.80 10.70
N GLY A 161 16.31 -3.81 11.57
CA GLY A 161 16.53 -3.95 13.01
C GLY A 161 17.90 -4.51 13.41
N SER A 162 18.51 -4.02 14.48
CA SER A 162 19.79 -4.50 15.00
C SER A 162 19.72 -5.91 15.61
N THR A 163 18.51 -6.42 15.90
CA THR A 163 18.27 -7.71 16.57
C THR A 163 17.84 -8.83 15.62
N GLY A 164 17.93 -8.62 14.31
CA GLY A 164 17.54 -9.58 13.27
C GLY A 164 16.05 -9.67 12.97
N LYS A 165 15.17 -9.19 13.86
CA LYS A 165 13.73 -9.05 13.57
C LYS A 165 13.44 -7.64 13.02
N PRO A 166 12.69 -7.51 11.92
CA PRO A 166 12.26 -6.22 11.41
C PRO A 166 11.48 -5.44 12.48
N LYS A 167 11.75 -4.14 12.59
CA LYS A 167 11.04 -3.23 13.50
C LYS A 167 10.17 -2.30 12.70
N GLY A 168 8.86 -2.27 13.00
CA GLY A 168 7.90 -1.33 12.42
C GLY A 168 8.13 0.07 12.99
N VAL A 169 8.45 1.03 12.11
CA VAL A 169 8.52 2.45 12.44
C VAL A 169 7.20 3.08 12.03
N GLN A 170 6.45 3.56 13.03
CA GLN A 170 5.20 4.28 12.80
C GLN A 170 5.50 5.76 12.58
N HIS A 171 5.04 6.29 11.46
CA HIS A 171 5.09 7.72 11.16
C HIS A 171 3.73 8.36 11.42
N THR A 172 3.75 9.58 11.98
CA THR A 172 2.52 10.35 12.25
C THR A 172 2.18 11.29 11.10
N THR A 173 0.91 11.64 10.99
CA THR A 173 0.37 12.45 9.88
C THR A 173 1.05 13.80 9.79
N GLY A 174 1.07 14.59 10.87
CA GLY A 174 1.64 15.94 10.88
C GLY A 174 3.15 15.92 10.80
N GLY A 175 3.82 15.06 11.58
CA GLY A 175 5.28 14.99 11.64
C GLY A 175 5.90 14.60 10.30
N TYR A 176 5.37 13.56 9.65
CA TYR A 176 5.88 13.12 8.36
C TYR A 176 5.64 14.15 7.25
N LEU A 177 4.42 14.68 7.13
CA LEU A 177 4.07 15.62 6.07
C LEU A 177 4.87 16.92 6.18
N LEU A 178 5.06 17.45 7.40
CA LEU A 178 5.88 18.63 7.63
C LEU A 178 7.34 18.38 7.24
N TYR A 179 7.92 17.27 7.69
CA TYR A 179 9.32 16.94 7.39
C TYR A 179 9.53 16.70 5.88
N ALA A 180 8.65 15.97 5.24
CA ALA A 180 8.71 15.73 3.80
C ALA A 180 8.63 17.04 2.99
N ALA A 181 7.71 17.95 3.35
CA ALA A 181 7.58 19.24 2.70
C ALA A 181 8.83 20.11 2.87
N LEU A 182 9.37 20.21 4.09
CA LEU A 182 10.59 20.96 4.35
C LEU A 182 11.81 20.37 3.62
N THR A 183 11.95 19.06 3.62
CA THR A 183 13.05 18.38 2.91
C THR A 183 12.95 18.63 1.41
N HIS A 184 11.75 18.55 0.84
CA HIS A 184 11.52 18.78 -0.57
C HIS A 184 11.86 20.21 -0.98
N GLU A 185 11.45 21.20 -0.16
CA GLU A 185 11.75 22.61 -0.41
C GLU A 185 13.23 22.96 -0.15
N ARG A 186 13.79 22.53 1.02
CA ARG A 186 15.06 23.04 1.51
C ARG A 186 16.27 22.22 1.11
N VAL A 187 16.12 20.89 1.01
CA VAL A 187 17.22 19.98 0.69
C VAL A 187 17.29 19.69 -0.79
N PHE A 188 16.14 19.44 -1.43
CA PHE A 188 16.08 19.19 -2.87
C PHE A 188 15.92 20.48 -3.69
N ASP A 189 15.71 21.63 -3.03
CA ASP A 189 15.55 22.97 -3.67
C ASP A 189 14.53 22.96 -4.81
N TYR A 190 13.46 22.14 -4.64
CA TYR A 190 12.42 22.01 -5.66
C TYR A 190 11.65 23.32 -5.85
N ARG A 191 11.47 23.71 -7.11
CA ARG A 191 10.69 24.89 -7.51
C ARG A 191 9.50 24.49 -8.40
N PRO A 192 8.38 25.22 -8.31
CA PRO A 192 7.23 24.93 -9.17
C PRO A 192 7.60 24.88 -10.66
N GLY A 193 7.22 23.78 -11.32
CA GLY A 193 7.50 23.54 -12.73
C GLY A 193 8.73 22.67 -13.00
N GLU A 194 9.53 22.36 -12.00
CA GLU A 194 10.64 21.42 -12.12
C GLU A 194 10.17 19.97 -12.06
N ILE A 195 11.02 19.07 -12.57
CA ILE A 195 10.77 17.63 -12.51
C ILE A 195 11.53 17.05 -11.31
N TYR A 196 10.81 16.51 -10.34
CA TYR A 196 11.39 15.71 -9.27
C TYR A 196 11.30 14.22 -9.62
N TRP A 197 12.43 13.51 -9.54
CA TRP A 197 12.49 12.09 -9.81
C TRP A 197 13.09 11.33 -8.63
N CYS A 198 12.29 10.50 -8.00
CA CYS A 198 12.73 9.55 -6.98
C CYS A 198 12.84 8.15 -7.59
N THR A 199 14.00 7.50 -7.43
CA THR A 199 14.26 6.14 -7.94
C THR A 199 14.14 5.07 -6.87
N ALA A 200 13.86 5.45 -5.61
CA ALA A 200 13.69 4.52 -4.51
C ALA A 200 12.37 3.74 -4.63
N ASP A 201 12.38 2.49 -4.15
CA ASP A 201 11.15 1.72 -3.96
C ASP A 201 10.33 2.32 -2.81
N VAL A 202 9.00 2.35 -2.94
CA VAL A 202 8.09 2.93 -1.92
C VAL A 202 8.07 2.14 -0.61
N GLY A 203 8.59 0.93 -0.59
CA GLY A 203 8.77 0.12 0.62
C GLY A 203 10.14 0.31 1.31
N TRP A 204 10.95 1.25 0.84
CA TRP A 204 12.27 1.52 1.40
C TRP A 204 12.20 2.63 2.47
N VAL A 205 12.96 2.44 3.57
CA VAL A 205 13.07 3.44 4.67
C VAL A 205 14.40 4.16 4.54
#